data_1031fd7ed0e74e59293df06c4b8e4f16
#
_entry.id   1031fd7ed0e74e59293df06c4b8e4f16
#
_cell.length_a   1.000
_cell.length_b   1.000
_cell.length_c   1.000
_cell.angle_alpha   90.00
_cell.angle_beta   90.00
_cell.angle_gamma   90.00
#
_symmetry.space_group_name_H-M   'P 1'
#
loop_
_entity.id
_entity.type
_entity.pdbx_description
1 polymer ?
#
loop_
_entity_poly.entity_id
_entity_poly.type
_entity_poly.pdbx_seq_one_letter_code
_entity_poly.pdbx_strand_id
1 'polypeptide(L)'
;MIVKKIQLFVTKLRGEGLTARFINIFSVDVLSKVINIVLLPIYLNILSVEEFGLLGYLTSIISAFGFLHFGLFLAQSRLYHDYSGEERKSLLFTIFFSLVVFLSIFFIVCYLTGLDVFLIKFLFPNSSAPENYRSDIFLAILVSVLQLMAFNYLLTSERVKAVQISNLFKAFAVNLFCILLLLSLKGHVNLAIARFRVIYVGDFMVFFFCFSYYVRAMNFHFRFDLFAKILHFSVPVMLSALVGIGINFSDRFFITKYLDFKEMGIYNLAISVTSIFLMTTSALQNVWLPMFFKASDLREKIKKSFRIGKGIIVSYSVIIIASCFGIILAIWLDVINKEFSKAILLIVILGIANIITALTHLISNYFVLYHRASIGVIIGVFISGIALFLNFVFIRRFGIVGASFSYLIAVSLSFVIHWVVIRLFLKEKIN
;
A
#
# COMPACT_ATOMS: atom_id res chain seq x y z
N MET A 1 -26.89 -27.76 0.01
CA MET A 1 -26.81 -26.53 0.84
C MET A 1 -25.76 -25.53 0.34
N ILE A 2 -24.54 -25.98 0.01
CA ILE A 2 -23.42 -25.15 -0.51
C ILE A 2 -23.77 -24.53 -1.88
N VAL A 3 -24.33 -25.28 -2.82
CA VAL A 3 -24.70 -24.81 -4.16
C VAL A 3 -25.77 -23.70 -4.09
N LYS A 4 -26.79 -23.82 -3.21
CA LYS A 4 -27.79 -22.77 -2.97
C LYS A 4 -27.18 -21.50 -2.36
N LYS A 5 -26.15 -21.61 -1.49
CA LYS A 5 -25.42 -20.46 -0.95
C LYS A 5 -24.57 -19.79 -2.02
N ILE A 6 -23.94 -20.56 -2.90
CA ILE A 6 -23.18 -20.03 -4.04
C ILE A 6 -24.12 -19.34 -5.05
N GLN A 7 -25.28 -19.94 -5.37
CA GLN A 7 -26.28 -19.31 -6.23
C GLN A 7 -26.87 -18.03 -5.62
N LEU A 8 -27.14 -17.99 -4.33
CA LEU A 8 -27.59 -16.78 -3.60
C LEU A 8 -26.49 -15.71 -3.55
N PHE A 9 -25.23 -16.11 -3.47
CA PHE A 9 -24.09 -15.21 -3.55
C PHE A 9 -23.93 -14.63 -4.96
N VAL A 10 -24.04 -15.46 -5.99
CA VAL A 10 -23.99 -15.05 -7.41
C VAL A 10 -25.16 -14.14 -7.79
N THR A 11 -26.39 -14.41 -7.28
CA THR A 11 -27.54 -13.52 -7.51
C THR A 11 -27.43 -12.20 -6.77
N LYS A 12 -26.81 -12.16 -5.58
CA LYS A 12 -26.45 -10.91 -4.89
C LYS A 12 -25.38 -10.10 -5.64
N LEU A 13 -24.47 -10.76 -6.35
CA LEU A 13 -23.46 -10.13 -7.20
C LEU A 13 -24.06 -9.49 -8.48
N ARG A 14 -25.21 -9.98 -8.95
CA ARG A 14 -25.93 -9.44 -10.12
C ARG A 14 -26.86 -8.27 -9.82
N GLY A 15 -27.10 -7.93 -8.55
CA GLY A 15 -27.94 -6.80 -8.16
C GLY A 15 -27.29 -5.44 -8.48
N GLU A 16 -28.10 -4.45 -8.87
CA GLU A 16 -27.64 -3.07 -9.16
C GLU A 16 -27.43 -2.20 -7.91
N GLY A 17 -27.59 -2.76 -6.72
CA GLY A 17 -27.44 -2.04 -5.45
C GLY A 17 -25.99 -1.69 -5.08
N LEU A 18 -25.81 -0.68 -4.21
CA LEU A 18 -24.50 -0.25 -3.66
C LEU A 18 -23.67 -1.43 -3.10
N THR A 19 -24.34 -2.38 -2.44
CA THR A 19 -23.69 -3.59 -1.88
C THR A 19 -23.13 -4.51 -2.97
N ALA A 20 -23.85 -4.67 -4.09
CA ALA A 20 -23.40 -5.49 -5.20
C ALA A 20 -22.21 -4.85 -5.94
N ARG A 21 -22.23 -3.53 -6.12
CA ARG A 21 -21.12 -2.76 -6.70
C ARG A 21 -19.88 -2.87 -5.83
N PHE A 22 -20.03 -2.73 -4.51
CA PHE A 22 -18.93 -2.87 -3.55
C PHE A 22 -18.32 -4.28 -3.57
N ILE A 23 -19.17 -5.33 -3.54
CA ILE A 23 -18.71 -6.72 -3.62
C ILE A 23 -17.98 -6.98 -4.94
N ASN A 24 -18.46 -6.41 -6.05
CA ASN A 24 -17.82 -6.57 -7.37
C ASN A 24 -16.43 -5.90 -7.44
N ILE A 25 -16.28 -4.67 -6.97
CA ILE A 25 -14.96 -4.01 -6.93
C ILE A 25 -14.02 -4.77 -6.00
N PHE A 26 -14.50 -5.12 -4.82
CA PHE A 26 -13.73 -5.83 -3.81
C PHE A 26 -13.28 -7.22 -4.29
N SER A 27 -14.16 -7.98 -4.94
CA SER A 27 -13.80 -9.31 -5.45
C SER A 27 -12.73 -9.26 -6.52
N VAL A 28 -12.74 -8.26 -7.40
CA VAL A 28 -11.69 -8.08 -8.43
C VAL A 28 -10.37 -7.59 -7.83
N ASP A 29 -10.42 -6.71 -6.84
CA ASP A 29 -9.22 -6.27 -6.12
C ASP A 29 -8.55 -7.45 -5.39
N VAL A 30 -9.34 -8.25 -4.69
CA VAL A 30 -8.86 -9.49 -4.04
C VAL A 30 -8.31 -10.47 -5.08
N LEU A 31 -9.02 -10.70 -6.18
CA LEU A 31 -8.57 -11.59 -7.25
C LEU A 31 -7.22 -11.14 -7.82
N SER A 32 -7.06 -9.86 -8.12
CA SER A 32 -5.81 -9.28 -8.63
C SER A 32 -4.64 -9.52 -7.68
N LYS A 33 -4.87 -9.39 -6.37
CA LYS A 33 -3.85 -9.63 -5.34
C LYS A 33 -3.53 -11.12 -5.17
N VAL A 34 -4.55 -11.99 -5.23
CA VAL A 34 -4.36 -13.45 -5.22
C VAL A 34 -3.53 -13.89 -6.43
N ILE A 35 -3.79 -13.33 -7.62
CA ILE A 35 -2.99 -13.61 -8.82
C ILE A 35 -1.51 -13.26 -8.58
N ASN A 36 -1.22 -12.09 -8.01
CA ASN A 36 0.15 -11.70 -7.71
C ASN A 36 0.84 -12.66 -6.73
N ILE A 37 0.11 -13.21 -5.74
CA ILE A 37 0.64 -14.21 -4.81
C ILE A 37 0.89 -15.54 -5.52
N VAL A 38 -0.03 -15.98 -6.39
CA VAL A 38 0.11 -17.22 -7.17
C VAL A 38 1.27 -17.13 -8.19
N LEU A 39 1.50 -15.94 -8.75
CA LEU A 39 2.61 -15.70 -9.67
C LEU A 39 3.96 -15.52 -8.96
N LEU A 40 3.97 -15.30 -7.65
CA LEU A 40 5.18 -15.06 -6.87
C LEU A 40 6.22 -16.17 -7.03
N PRO A 41 5.90 -17.48 -6.91
CA PRO A 41 6.88 -18.55 -7.13
C PRO A 41 7.50 -18.54 -8.54
N ILE A 42 6.72 -18.20 -9.57
CA ILE A 42 7.23 -18.08 -10.94
C ILE A 42 8.29 -16.99 -11.03
N TYR A 43 8.04 -15.82 -10.41
CA TYR A 43 9.02 -14.75 -10.38
C TYR A 43 10.26 -15.09 -9.57
N LEU A 44 10.11 -15.82 -8.44
CA LEU A 44 11.24 -16.26 -7.61
C LEU A 44 12.11 -17.34 -8.29
N ASN A 45 11.58 -18.02 -9.31
CA ASN A 45 12.33 -18.95 -10.14
C ASN A 45 13.08 -18.26 -11.28
N ILE A 46 12.49 -17.18 -11.84
CA ILE A 46 13.09 -16.45 -12.97
C ILE A 46 14.17 -15.48 -12.50
N LEU A 47 13.89 -14.74 -11.40
CA LEU A 47 14.78 -13.73 -10.83
C LEU A 47 15.74 -14.35 -9.82
N SER A 48 16.99 -13.88 -9.80
CA SER A 48 17.90 -14.16 -8.69
C SER A 48 17.38 -13.50 -7.39
N VAL A 49 17.90 -13.96 -6.24
CA VAL A 49 17.53 -13.36 -4.94
C VAL A 49 17.88 -11.87 -4.90
N GLU A 50 19.02 -11.48 -5.46
CA GLU A 50 19.47 -10.08 -5.55
C GLU A 50 18.56 -9.25 -6.46
N GLU A 51 18.19 -9.77 -7.63
CA GLU A 51 17.29 -9.09 -8.56
C GLU A 51 15.90 -8.90 -7.95
N PHE A 52 15.39 -9.90 -7.21
CA PHE A 52 14.14 -9.78 -6.48
C PHE A 52 14.23 -8.76 -5.36
N GLY A 53 15.38 -8.62 -4.71
CA GLY A 53 15.67 -7.60 -3.72
C GLY A 53 15.73 -6.19 -4.31
N LEU A 54 16.45 -6.03 -5.40
CA LEU A 54 16.53 -4.74 -6.13
C LEU A 54 15.13 -4.30 -6.58
N LEU A 55 14.34 -5.20 -7.17
CA LEU A 55 12.97 -4.90 -7.57
C LEU A 55 12.10 -4.47 -6.40
N GLY A 56 12.19 -5.18 -5.25
CA GLY A 56 11.46 -4.84 -4.04
C GLY A 56 11.85 -3.47 -3.50
N TYR A 57 13.13 -3.12 -3.58
CA TYR A 57 13.63 -1.81 -3.18
C TYR A 57 13.14 -0.71 -4.12
N LEU A 58 13.26 -0.87 -5.44
CA LEU A 58 12.77 0.08 -6.45
C LEU A 58 11.26 0.36 -6.29
N THR A 59 10.45 -0.67 -6.10
CA THR A 59 9.01 -0.50 -5.88
C THR A 59 8.69 0.19 -4.55
N SER A 60 9.51 -0.03 -3.52
CA SER A 60 9.35 0.64 -2.24
C SER A 60 9.72 2.13 -2.29
N ILE A 61 10.70 2.51 -3.13
CA ILE A 61 11.02 3.92 -3.40
C ILE A 61 9.80 4.62 -4.01
N ILE A 62 9.15 4.02 -5.03
CA ILE A 62 7.95 4.62 -5.62
C ILE A 62 6.87 4.83 -4.55
N SER A 63 6.67 3.83 -3.68
CA SER A 63 5.69 3.92 -2.59
C SER A 63 6.05 5.03 -1.59
N ALA A 64 7.35 5.20 -1.27
CA ALA A 64 7.83 6.26 -0.40
C ALA A 64 7.60 7.66 -1.00
N PHE A 65 7.82 7.82 -2.30
CA PHE A 65 7.56 9.06 -3.01
C PHE A 65 6.07 9.28 -3.33
N GLY A 66 5.19 8.39 -2.88
CA GLY A 66 3.74 8.57 -2.99
C GLY A 66 3.22 9.89 -2.41
N PHE A 67 3.92 10.52 -1.45
CA PHE A 67 3.53 11.85 -0.95
C PHE A 67 3.47 12.94 -2.03
N LEU A 68 4.12 12.73 -3.18
CA LEU A 68 4.06 13.65 -4.33
C LEU A 68 2.69 13.73 -5.01
N HIS A 69 1.72 12.90 -4.59
CA HIS A 69 0.31 13.17 -4.92
C HIS A 69 -0.24 14.40 -4.17
N PHE A 70 0.55 15.00 -3.26
CA PHE A 70 0.23 16.19 -2.47
C PHE A 70 -1.11 16.13 -1.72
N GLY A 71 -1.63 14.94 -1.43
CA GLY A 71 -2.95 14.75 -0.83
C GLY A 71 -4.14 15.00 -1.77
N LEU A 72 -3.89 15.39 -3.02
CA LEU A 72 -4.92 15.83 -3.97
C LEU A 72 -5.95 14.74 -4.32
N PHE A 73 -5.55 13.47 -4.33
CA PHE A 73 -6.47 12.36 -4.60
C PHE A 73 -7.55 12.20 -3.51
N LEU A 74 -7.20 12.47 -2.23
CA LEU A 74 -8.19 12.45 -1.15
C LEU A 74 -9.06 13.70 -1.15
N ALA A 75 -8.51 14.86 -1.50
CA ALA A 75 -9.30 16.07 -1.74
C ALA A 75 -10.32 15.85 -2.86
N GLN A 76 -9.92 15.18 -3.95
CA GLN A 76 -10.83 14.78 -5.03
C GLN A 76 -11.97 13.93 -4.49
N SER A 77 -11.68 12.84 -3.77
CA SER A 77 -12.70 11.94 -3.22
C SER A 77 -13.66 12.66 -2.27
N ARG A 78 -13.15 13.59 -1.46
CA ARG A 78 -13.97 14.32 -0.47
C ARG A 78 -14.84 15.38 -1.13
N LEU A 79 -14.26 16.20 -2.01
CA LEU A 79 -14.95 17.36 -2.57
C LEU A 79 -15.81 17.01 -3.78
N TYR A 80 -15.58 15.88 -4.45
CA TYR A 80 -16.31 15.48 -5.65
C TYR A 80 -17.82 15.47 -5.49
N HIS A 81 -18.31 15.05 -4.33
CA HIS A 81 -19.74 14.93 -4.04
C HIS A 81 -20.36 16.24 -3.53
N ASP A 82 -19.53 17.20 -3.07
CA ASP A 82 -20.00 18.51 -2.60
C ASP A 82 -20.37 19.46 -3.77
N TYR A 83 -19.92 19.15 -4.98
CA TYR A 83 -20.15 19.97 -6.18
C TYR A 83 -20.91 19.19 -7.27
N SER A 84 -21.60 19.91 -8.16
CA SER A 84 -22.36 19.34 -9.26
C SER A 84 -22.19 20.15 -10.56
N GLY A 85 -22.60 19.58 -11.71
CA GLY A 85 -22.59 20.26 -13.00
C GLY A 85 -21.20 20.82 -13.39
N GLU A 86 -21.16 22.07 -13.81
CA GLU A 86 -19.95 22.75 -14.27
C GLU A 86 -18.94 23.00 -13.14
N GLU A 87 -19.39 23.21 -11.92
CA GLU A 87 -18.48 23.38 -10.77
C GLU A 87 -17.67 22.11 -10.49
N ARG A 88 -18.28 20.93 -10.59
CA ARG A 88 -17.58 19.64 -10.46
C ARG A 88 -16.54 19.45 -11.56
N LYS A 89 -16.87 19.86 -12.79
CA LYS A 89 -15.93 19.79 -13.92
C LYS A 89 -14.72 20.70 -13.70
N SER A 90 -14.95 21.93 -13.21
CA SER A 90 -13.90 22.88 -12.85
C SER A 90 -13.07 22.39 -11.67
N LEU A 91 -13.70 21.73 -10.67
CA LEU A 91 -12.99 21.11 -9.55
C LEU A 91 -11.99 20.06 -10.04
N LEU A 92 -12.43 19.15 -10.91
CA LEU A 92 -11.58 18.10 -11.46
C LEU A 92 -10.40 18.70 -12.24
N PHE A 93 -10.65 19.71 -13.08
CA PHE A 93 -9.58 20.39 -13.81
C PHE A 93 -8.61 21.11 -12.86
N THR A 94 -9.12 21.84 -11.86
CA THR A 94 -8.30 22.58 -10.90
C THR A 94 -7.38 21.60 -10.13
N ILE A 95 -7.89 20.43 -9.71
CA ILE A 95 -7.10 19.41 -9.02
C ILE A 95 -6.01 18.83 -9.93
N PHE A 96 -6.37 18.43 -11.15
CA PHE A 96 -5.42 17.83 -12.10
C PHE A 96 -4.35 18.84 -12.51
N PHE A 97 -4.73 20.07 -12.84
CA PHE A 97 -3.81 21.15 -13.19
C PHE A 97 -2.84 21.44 -12.04
N SER A 98 -3.34 21.52 -10.79
CA SER A 98 -2.51 21.70 -9.60
C SER A 98 -1.50 20.57 -9.44
N LEU A 99 -1.91 19.32 -9.66
CA LEU A 99 -1.00 18.16 -9.60
C LEU A 99 0.11 18.29 -10.65
N VAL A 100 -0.23 18.59 -11.90
CA VAL A 100 0.75 18.75 -12.97
C VAL A 100 1.72 19.88 -12.67
N VAL A 101 1.22 21.03 -12.21
CA VAL A 101 2.07 22.17 -11.82
C VAL A 101 3.02 21.78 -10.67
N PHE A 102 2.52 21.16 -9.61
CA PHE A 102 3.35 20.77 -8.47
C PHE A 102 4.41 19.73 -8.84
N LEU A 103 4.05 18.74 -9.65
CA LEU A 103 5.00 17.76 -10.17
C LEU A 103 6.04 18.43 -11.07
N SER A 104 5.62 19.33 -11.98
CA SER A 104 6.54 20.05 -12.85
C SER A 104 7.53 20.88 -12.05
N ILE A 105 7.05 21.63 -11.05
CA ILE A 105 7.92 22.42 -10.16
C ILE A 105 8.89 21.49 -9.42
N PHE A 106 8.41 20.39 -8.85
CA PHE A 106 9.26 19.42 -8.15
C PHE A 106 10.38 18.88 -9.04
N PHE A 107 10.05 18.39 -10.24
CA PHE A 107 11.03 17.83 -11.18
C PHE A 107 12.00 18.88 -11.71
N ILE A 108 11.53 20.09 -12.02
CA ILE A 108 12.38 21.20 -12.47
C ILE A 108 13.36 21.60 -11.36
N VAL A 109 12.88 21.76 -10.13
CA VAL A 109 13.73 22.08 -8.97
C VAL A 109 14.75 20.97 -8.74
N CYS A 110 14.33 19.70 -8.74
CA CYS A 110 15.26 18.59 -8.60
C CYS A 110 16.37 18.61 -9.67
N TYR A 111 16.00 18.85 -10.92
CA TYR A 111 16.96 18.89 -12.02
C TYR A 111 17.90 20.09 -11.93
N LEU A 112 17.39 21.30 -11.70
CA LEU A 112 18.21 22.53 -11.65
C LEU A 112 19.16 22.57 -10.44
N THR A 113 18.74 21.99 -9.31
CA THR A 113 19.58 21.96 -8.09
C THR A 113 20.51 20.74 -8.01
N GLY A 114 20.36 19.77 -8.93
CA GLY A 114 21.08 18.49 -8.85
C GLY A 114 20.57 17.59 -7.71
N LEU A 115 19.41 17.93 -7.11
CA LEU A 115 18.80 17.16 -6.02
C LEU A 115 18.46 15.74 -6.46
N ASP A 116 18.12 15.53 -7.71
CA ASP A 116 17.86 14.22 -8.30
C ASP A 116 19.08 13.29 -8.24
N VAL A 117 20.28 13.80 -8.58
CA VAL A 117 21.54 13.05 -8.46
C VAL A 117 21.85 12.78 -6.99
N PHE A 118 21.66 13.78 -6.13
CA PHE A 118 21.85 13.63 -4.69
C PHE A 118 20.93 12.56 -4.11
N LEU A 119 19.63 12.60 -4.45
CA LEU A 119 18.65 11.63 -3.99
C LEU A 119 19.01 10.20 -4.44
N ILE A 120 19.42 10.01 -5.69
CA ILE A 120 19.81 8.69 -6.17
C ILE A 120 21.06 8.17 -5.45
N LYS A 121 22.08 8.99 -5.25
CA LYS A 121 23.27 8.62 -4.47
C LYS A 121 22.93 8.32 -3.01
N PHE A 122 22.00 9.06 -2.42
CA PHE A 122 21.52 8.82 -1.07
C PHE A 122 20.74 7.49 -0.96
N LEU A 123 19.89 7.19 -1.95
CA LEU A 123 19.07 5.95 -1.97
C LEU A 123 19.92 4.70 -2.27
N PHE A 124 21.00 4.83 -3.03
CA PHE A 124 21.87 3.73 -3.44
C PHE A 124 23.34 3.95 -3.00
N PRO A 125 23.61 4.05 -1.70
CA PRO A 125 24.94 4.39 -1.19
C PRO A 125 26.00 3.34 -1.52
N ASN A 126 25.62 2.08 -1.73
CA ASN A 126 26.51 0.96 -1.99
C ASN A 126 26.60 0.59 -3.48
N SER A 127 25.91 1.30 -4.38
CA SER A 127 25.97 1.02 -5.81
C SER A 127 27.14 1.71 -6.48
N SER A 128 27.87 1.00 -7.32
CA SER A 128 28.97 1.56 -8.13
C SER A 128 28.48 2.50 -9.25
N ALA A 129 27.23 2.34 -9.69
CA ALA A 129 26.63 3.15 -10.74
C ALA A 129 25.16 3.48 -10.41
N PRO A 130 24.89 4.25 -9.34
CA PRO A 130 23.53 4.56 -8.91
C PRO A 130 22.76 5.37 -9.96
N GLU A 131 23.46 6.11 -10.82
CA GLU A 131 22.88 6.94 -11.87
C GLU A 131 22.11 6.13 -12.93
N ASN A 132 22.43 4.84 -13.10
CA ASN A 132 21.72 3.94 -14.00
C ASN A 132 20.23 3.76 -13.64
N TYR A 133 19.83 4.00 -12.40
CA TYR A 133 18.44 3.88 -11.95
C TYR A 133 17.67 5.20 -11.98
N ARG A 134 18.36 6.33 -12.22
CA ARG A 134 17.81 7.68 -12.11
C ARG A 134 16.57 7.87 -12.98
N SER A 135 16.71 7.68 -14.29
CA SER A 135 15.62 7.90 -15.23
C SER A 135 14.42 6.97 -14.98
N ASP A 136 14.69 5.69 -14.71
CA ASP A 136 13.64 4.71 -14.46
C ASP A 136 12.85 5.05 -13.18
N ILE A 137 13.52 5.46 -12.09
CA ILE A 137 12.87 5.81 -10.83
C ILE A 137 12.00 7.07 -10.98
N PHE A 138 12.56 8.15 -11.54
CA PHE A 138 11.83 9.41 -11.69
C PHE A 138 10.64 9.27 -12.64
N LEU A 139 10.80 8.53 -13.74
CA LEU A 139 9.69 8.22 -14.65
C LEU A 139 8.62 7.37 -13.97
N ALA A 140 9.02 6.35 -13.23
CA ALA A 140 8.09 5.49 -12.51
C ALA A 140 7.32 6.25 -11.42
N ILE A 141 7.96 7.18 -10.68
CA ILE A 141 7.30 8.07 -9.73
C ILE A 141 6.25 8.94 -10.44
N LEU A 142 6.64 9.61 -11.54
CA LEU A 142 5.73 10.46 -12.31
C LEU A 142 4.49 9.67 -12.75
N VAL A 143 4.72 8.51 -13.39
CA VAL A 143 3.65 7.67 -13.92
C VAL A 143 2.74 7.16 -12.78
N SER A 144 3.31 6.70 -11.66
CA SER A 144 2.53 6.16 -10.54
C SER A 144 1.63 7.21 -9.91
N VAL A 145 2.10 8.45 -9.75
CA VAL A 145 1.31 9.55 -9.17
C VAL A 145 0.18 9.96 -10.11
N LEU A 146 0.44 10.09 -11.41
CA LEU A 146 -0.57 10.39 -12.41
C LEU A 146 -1.63 9.28 -12.52
N GLN A 147 -1.18 8.01 -12.52
CA GLN A 147 -2.06 6.84 -12.54
C GLN A 147 -2.97 6.78 -11.32
N LEU A 148 -2.41 7.01 -10.11
CA LEU A 148 -3.18 7.04 -8.87
C LEU A 148 -4.30 8.07 -8.93
N MET A 149 -4.02 9.27 -9.43
CA MET A 149 -4.99 10.37 -9.54
C MET A 149 -6.13 10.03 -10.50
N ALA A 150 -5.81 9.54 -11.69
CA ALA A 150 -6.80 9.18 -12.69
C ALA A 150 -7.63 7.96 -12.25
N PHE A 151 -7.00 6.96 -11.63
CA PHE A 151 -7.68 5.78 -11.11
C PHE A 151 -8.63 6.12 -9.95
N ASN A 152 -8.20 7.02 -9.04
CA ASN A 152 -9.03 7.49 -7.95
C ASN A 152 -10.32 8.18 -8.44
N TYR A 153 -10.27 8.86 -9.59
CA TYR A 153 -11.48 9.40 -10.21
C TYR A 153 -12.49 8.31 -10.57
N LEU A 154 -12.04 7.18 -11.12
CA LEU A 154 -12.94 6.07 -11.44
C LEU A 154 -13.60 5.49 -10.19
N LEU A 155 -12.86 5.39 -9.08
CA LEU A 155 -13.39 4.95 -7.79
C LEU A 155 -14.42 5.95 -7.26
N THR A 156 -14.09 7.24 -7.24
CA THR A 156 -14.93 8.31 -6.70
C THR A 156 -16.20 8.50 -7.54
N SER A 157 -16.11 8.36 -8.87
CA SER A 157 -17.26 8.45 -9.79
C SER A 157 -18.03 7.13 -9.93
N GLU A 158 -17.74 6.13 -9.12
CA GLU A 158 -18.39 4.81 -9.10
C GLU A 158 -18.37 4.06 -10.44
N ARG A 159 -17.33 4.26 -11.27
CA ARG A 159 -17.17 3.59 -12.55
C ARG A 159 -16.62 2.17 -12.39
N VAL A 160 -17.42 1.31 -11.76
CA VAL A 160 -17.04 -0.06 -11.34
C VAL A 160 -16.39 -0.87 -12.47
N LYS A 161 -17.01 -0.89 -13.66
CA LYS A 161 -16.49 -1.66 -14.81
C LYS A 161 -15.10 -1.18 -15.25
N ALA A 162 -14.86 0.13 -15.28
CA ALA A 162 -13.56 0.67 -15.65
C ALA A 162 -12.48 0.33 -14.61
N VAL A 163 -12.82 0.39 -13.30
CA VAL A 163 -11.94 -0.05 -12.21
C VAL A 163 -11.59 -1.54 -12.35
N GLN A 164 -12.58 -2.38 -12.62
CA GLN A 164 -12.37 -3.82 -12.81
C GLN A 164 -11.46 -4.12 -14.00
N ILE A 165 -11.71 -3.48 -15.15
CA ILE A 165 -10.88 -3.64 -16.36
C ILE A 165 -9.44 -3.23 -16.07
N SER A 166 -9.22 -2.09 -15.40
CA SER A 166 -7.87 -1.62 -15.03
C SER A 166 -7.14 -2.61 -14.14
N ASN A 167 -7.80 -3.14 -13.09
CA ASN A 167 -7.21 -4.08 -12.16
C ASN A 167 -6.92 -5.44 -12.83
N LEU A 168 -7.84 -5.95 -13.65
CA LEU A 168 -7.64 -7.20 -14.38
C LEU A 168 -6.56 -7.07 -15.45
N PHE A 169 -6.49 -5.94 -16.15
CA PHE A 169 -5.42 -5.67 -17.12
C PHE A 169 -4.04 -5.72 -16.44
N LYS A 170 -3.87 -5.06 -15.29
CA LYS A 170 -2.61 -5.14 -14.53
C LYS A 170 -2.31 -6.56 -14.05
N ALA A 171 -3.32 -7.24 -13.50
CA ALA A 171 -3.13 -8.57 -12.92
C ALA A 171 -2.83 -9.65 -13.95
N PHE A 172 -3.43 -9.61 -15.13
CA PHE A 172 -3.26 -10.62 -16.16
C PHE A 172 -2.32 -10.17 -17.29
N ALA A 173 -2.69 -9.12 -18.03
CA ALA A 173 -1.96 -8.76 -19.24
C ALA A 173 -0.54 -8.26 -18.95
N VAL A 174 -0.37 -7.38 -17.95
CA VAL A 174 0.95 -6.85 -17.59
C VAL A 174 1.84 -7.96 -17.00
N ASN A 175 1.30 -8.83 -16.12
CA ASN A 175 2.08 -9.94 -15.57
C ASN A 175 2.42 -11.00 -16.62
N LEU A 176 1.48 -11.37 -17.51
CA LEU A 176 1.75 -12.32 -18.59
C LEU A 176 2.84 -11.80 -19.51
N PHE A 177 2.71 -10.56 -19.99
CA PHE A 177 3.73 -9.92 -20.81
C PHE A 177 5.08 -9.85 -20.11
N CYS A 178 5.06 -9.51 -18.81
CA CYS A 178 6.25 -9.47 -17.98
C CYS A 178 6.97 -10.84 -17.94
N ILE A 179 6.25 -11.93 -17.66
CA ILE A 179 6.83 -13.28 -17.61
C ILE A 179 7.43 -13.67 -18.95
N LEU A 180 6.69 -13.46 -20.06
CA LEU A 180 7.17 -13.76 -21.40
C LEU A 180 8.45 -12.98 -21.74
N LEU A 181 8.46 -11.68 -21.43
CA LEU A 181 9.62 -10.82 -21.64
C LEU A 181 10.84 -11.27 -20.81
N LEU A 182 10.64 -11.57 -19.52
CA LEU A 182 11.73 -12.00 -18.64
C LEU A 182 12.33 -13.34 -19.09
N LEU A 183 11.50 -14.27 -19.58
CA LEU A 183 11.98 -15.53 -20.12
C LEU A 183 12.81 -15.33 -21.40
N SER A 184 12.43 -14.37 -22.25
CA SER A 184 13.17 -14.05 -23.49
C SER A 184 14.48 -13.30 -23.23
N LEU A 185 14.55 -12.52 -22.14
CA LEU A 185 15.73 -11.70 -21.80
C LEU A 185 16.69 -12.37 -20.82
N LYS A 186 16.40 -13.61 -20.39
CA LYS A 186 17.22 -14.34 -19.43
C LYS A 186 18.66 -14.47 -19.92
N GLY A 187 19.62 -13.96 -19.11
CA GLY A 187 21.05 -13.98 -19.43
C GLY A 187 21.57 -12.80 -20.23
N HIS A 188 20.72 -11.85 -20.66
CA HIS A 188 21.16 -10.71 -21.47
C HIS A 188 21.13 -9.36 -20.74
N VAL A 189 20.25 -9.19 -19.74
CA VAL A 189 20.05 -7.92 -19.02
C VAL A 189 19.70 -8.19 -17.56
N ASN A 190 19.77 -7.12 -16.73
CA ASN A 190 19.27 -7.18 -15.37
C ASN A 190 17.73 -7.30 -15.38
N LEU A 191 17.25 -8.48 -14.98
CA LEU A 191 15.82 -8.82 -15.05
C LEU A 191 14.98 -7.98 -14.06
N ALA A 192 15.56 -7.51 -12.94
CA ALA A 192 14.87 -6.63 -12.00
C ALA A 192 14.47 -5.31 -12.66
N ILE A 193 15.38 -4.69 -13.41
CA ILE A 193 15.13 -3.43 -14.13
C ILE A 193 14.13 -3.68 -15.26
N ALA A 194 14.28 -4.78 -16.01
CA ALA A 194 13.33 -5.13 -17.06
C ALA A 194 11.91 -5.27 -16.51
N ARG A 195 11.74 -6.00 -15.40
CA ARG A 195 10.44 -6.12 -14.72
C ARG A 195 9.93 -4.78 -14.19
N PHE A 196 10.80 -3.98 -13.60
CA PHE A 196 10.43 -2.66 -13.11
C PHE A 196 9.89 -1.76 -14.23
N ARG A 197 10.54 -1.78 -15.41
CA ARG A 197 10.08 -1.07 -16.61
C ARG A 197 8.71 -1.54 -17.07
N VAL A 198 8.45 -2.85 -17.10
CA VAL A 198 7.13 -3.39 -17.45
C VAL A 198 6.06 -2.93 -16.47
N ILE A 199 6.36 -2.83 -15.18
CA ILE A 199 5.40 -2.36 -14.17
C ILE A 199 4.99 -0.92 -14.47
N TYR A 200 5.94 0.01 -14.61
CA TYR A 200 5.55 1.41 -14.83
C TYR A 200 5.00 1.69 -16.25
N VAL A 201 5.40 0.92 -17.26
CA VAL A 201 4.76 0.96 -18.59
C VAL A 201 3.31 0.48 -18.50
N GLY A 202 3.05 -0.58 -17.74
CA GLY A 202 1.70 -1.05 -17.44
C GLY A 202 0.86 0.02 -16.71
N ASP A 203 1.47 0.69 -15.72
CA ASP A 203 0.83 1.82 -15.01
C ASP A 203 0.54 2.99 -15.94
N PHE A 204 1.42 3.28 -16.90
CA PHE A 204 1.22 4.29 -17.91
C PHE A 204 0.04 3.96 -18.86
N MET A 205 -0.09 2.71 -19.29
CA MET A 205 -1.24 2.27 -20.09
C MET A 205 -2.55 2.42 -19.32
N VAL A 206 -2.54 2.00 -18.02
CA VAL A 206 -3.72 2.18 -17.16
C VAL A 206 -4.00 3.66 -16.91
N PHE A 207 -2.98 4.50 -16.75
CA PHE A 207 -3.17 5.94 -16.66
C PHE A 207 -3.93 6.49 -17.86
N PHE A 208 -3.50 6.21 -19.10
CA PHE A 208 -4.20 6.69 -20.30
C PHE A 208 -5.64 6.20 -20.38
N PHE A 209 -5.88 4.94 -20.05
CA PHE A 209 -7.23 4.41 -19.99
C PHE A 209 -8.09 5.17 -18.98
N CYS A 210 -7.64 5.33 -17.74
CA CYS A 210 -8.37 6.06 -16.70
C CYS A 210 -8.51 7.55 -17.04
N PHE A 211 -7.45 8.15 -17.58
CA PHE A 211 -7.41 9.57 -17.96
C PHE A 211 -8.39 9.90 -19.09
N SER A 212 -8.66 8.97 -20.01
CA SER A 212 -9.68 9.15 -21.04
C SER A 212 -11.08 9.41 -20.46
N TYR A 213 -11.38 8.82 -19.32
CA TYR A 213 -12.62 9.10 -18.57
C TYR A 213 -12.54 10.41 -17.79
N TYR A 214 -11.37 10.71 -17.26
CA TYR A 214 -11.14 11.92 -16.47
C TYR A 214 -11.29 13.18 -17.34
N VAL A 215 -10.64 13.23 -18.50
CA VAL A 215 -10.69 14.36 -19.44
C VAL A 215 -12.11 14.65 -19.93
N ARG A 216 -12.91 13.61 -20.19
CA ARG A 216 -14.32 13.77 -20.59
C ARG A 216 -15.20 14.34 -19.48
N ALA A 217 -14.75 14.28 -18.24
CA ALA A 217 -15.50 14.74 -17.06
C ALA A 217 -15.05 16.10 -16.56
N MET A 218 -13.98 16.69 -17.07
CA MET A 218 -13.50 18.00 -16.68
C MET A 218 -13.79 19.05 -17.78
N ASN A 219 -13.82 20.32 -17.37
CA ASN A 219 -13.68 21.46 -18.25
C ASN A 219 -12.30 22.10 -18.07
N PHE A 220 -11.83 22.87 -19.04
CA PHE A 220 -10.52 23.54 -18.96
C PHE A 220 -10.63 24.90 -18.27
N HIS A 221 -11.30 24.93 -17.10
CA HIS A 221 -11.51 26.16 -16.33
C HIS A 221 -10.94 26.01 -14.91
N PHE A 222 -9.82 26.71 -14.65
CA PHE A 222 -9.19 26.77 -13.34
C PHE A 222 -9.92 27.77 -12.44
N ARG A 223 -10.21 27.36 -11.18
CA ARG A 223 -10.90 28.21 -10.20
C ARG A 223 -10.05 28.35 -8.94
N PHE A 224 -9.64 29.58 -8.66
CA PHE A 224 -8.75 29.87 -7.53
C PHE A 224 -9.42 29.66 -6.16
N ASP A 225 -10.74 29.91 -6.06
CA ASP A 225 -11.52 29.65 -4.87
C ASP A 225 -11.59 28.16 -4.50
N LEU A 226 -11.70 27.28 -5.51
CA LEU A 226 -11.62 25.84 -5.33
C LEU A 226 -10.20 25.40 -4.98
N PHE A 227 -9.18 25.99 -5.58
CA PHE A 227 -7.78 25.68 -5.29
C PHE A 227 -7.44 25.91 -3.82
N ALA A 228 -7.86 27.04 -3.23
CA ALA A 228 -7.65 27.31 -1.81
C ALA A 228 -8.30 26.25 -0.91
N LYS A 229 -9.53 25.83 -1.23
CA LYS A 229 -10.22 24.74 -0.49
C LYS A 229 -9.51 23.40 -0.63
N ILE A 230 -9.05 23.06 -1.84
CA ILE A 230 -8.30 21.84 -2.14
C ILE A 230 -7.02 21.81 -1.30
N LEU A 231 -6.24 22.90 -1.28
CA LEU A 231 -4.99 22.98 -0.51
C LEU A 231 -5.22 22.82 0.99
N HIS A 232 -6.25 23.48 1.53
CA HIS A 232 -6.58 23.37 2.95
C HIS A 232 -6.80 21.92 3.39
N PHE A 233 -7.40 21.09 2.51
CA PHE A 233 -7.62 19.68 2.77
C PHE A 233 -6.39 18.83 2.47
N SER A 234 -5.66 19.13 1.39
CA SER A 234 -4.59 18.30 0.87
C SER A 234 -3.29 18.37 1.69
N VAL A 235 -2.95 19.55 2.23
CA VAL A 235 -1.68 19.75 2.98
C VAL A 235 -1.58 18.85 4.22
N PRO A 236 -2.58 18.75 5.11
CA PRO A 236 -2.52 17.82 6.24
C PRO A 236 -2.36 16.35 5.82
N VAL A 237 -2.98 15.96 4.71
CA VAL A 237 -2.88 14.61 4.16
C VAL A 237 -1.48 14.33 3.64
N MET A 238 -0.88 15.27 2.93
CA MET A 238 0.51 15.18 2.46
C MET A 238 1.49 15.02 3.63
N LEU A 239 1.33 15.82 4.70
CA LEU A 239 2.17 15.71 5.90
C LEU A 239 2.04 14.33 6.56
N SER A 240 0.82 13.79 6.63
CA SER A 240 0.59 12.44 7.15
C SER A 240 1.27 11.36 6.29
N ALA A 241 1.31 11.54 4.96
CA ALA A 241 2.00 10.63 4.06
C ALA A 241 3.52 10.65 4.26
N LEU A 242 4.12 11.83 4.49
CA LEU A 242 5.54 11.98 4.83
C LEU A 242 5.91 11.22 6.10
N VAL A 243 5.06 11.29 7.14
CA VAL A 243 5.26 10.53 8.38
C VAL A 243 5.27 9.03 8.11
N GLY A 244 4.41 8.56 7.20
CA GLY A 244 4.33 7.16 6.81
C GLY A 244 5.63 6.57 6.22
N ILE A 245 6.52 7.41 5.65
CA ILE A 245 7.81 6.98 5.10
C ILE A 245 8.68 6.36 6.21
N GLY A 246 8.70 6.96 7.41
CA GLY A 246 9.48 6.46 8.53
C GLY A 246 9.11 5.03 8.95
N ILE A 247 7.83 4.66 8.84
CA ILE A 247 7.37 3.31 9.19
C ILE A 247 7.52 2.33 8.03
N ASN A 248 7.16 2.76 6.80
CA ASN A 248 6.94 1.85 5.67
C ASN A 248 8.12 1.74 4.70
N PHE A 249 9.15 2.58 4.84
CA PHE A 249 10.29 2.60 3.92
C PHE A 249 11.66 2.52 4.62
N SER A 250 11.76 3.00 5.87
CA SER A 250 13.06 3.12 6.54
C SER A 250 13.76 1.76 6.73
N ASP A 251 13.01 0.69 6.95
CA ASP A 251 13.53 -0.68 7.03
C ASP A 251 14.30 -1.06 5.74
N ARG A 252 13.67 -0.85 4.58
CA ARG A 252 14.24 -1.17 3.28
C ARG A 252 15.46 -0.31 2.95
N PHE A 253 15.40 0.99 3.29
CA PHE A 253 16.52 1.90 3.14
C PHE A 253 17.74 1.45 3.97
N PHE A 254 17.54 1.11 5.25
CA PHE A 254 18.63 0.68 6.10
C PHE A 254 19.15 -0.71 5.75
N ILE A 255 18.30 -1.62 5.26
CA ILE A 255 18.75 -2.93 4.75
C ILE A 255 19.69 -2.71 3.56
N THR A 256 19.31 -1.92 2.57
CA THR A 256 20.16 -1.66 1.39
C THR A 256 21.41 -0.84 1.72
N LYS A 257 21.35 -0.01 2.76
CA LYS A 257 22.51 0.80 3.21
C LYS A 257 23.55 -0.01 3.97
N TYR A 258 23.13 -0.96 4.83
CA TYR A 258 24.04 -1.68 5.71
C TYR A 258 24.30 -3.13 5.29
N LEU A 259 23.45 -3.68 4.45
CA LEU A 259 23.55 -5.02 3.92
C LEU A 259 23.63 -4.97 2.38
N ASP A 260 22.99 -5.91 1.70
CA ASP A 260 22.99 -6.04 0.25
C ASP A 260 21.59 -6.29 -0.33
N PHE A 261 21.49 -6.37 -1.64
CA PHE A 261 20.22 -6.67 -2.31
C PHE A 261 19.79 -8.13 -2.14
N LYS A 262 20.69 -9.03 -1.80
CA LYS A 262 20.37 -10.43 -1.51
C LYS A 262 19.54 -10.53 -0.22
N GLU A 263 20.01 -9.91 0.86
CA GLU A 263 19.26 -9.85 2.12
C GLU A 263 17.95 -9.04 1.96
N MET A 264 17.96 -8.00 1.12
CA MET A 264 16.74 -7.29 0.75
C MET A 264 15.75 -8.20 0.00
N GLY A 265 16.22 -9.13 -0.84
CA GLY A 265 15.37 -10.09 -1.55
C GLY A 265 14.65 -11.06 -0.59
N ILE A 266 15.37 -11.57 0.40
CA ILE A 266 14.80 -12.43 1.45
C ILE A 266 13.76 -11.67 2.27
N TYR A 267 14.06 -10.42 2.65
CA TYR A 267 13.14 -9.55 3.38
C TYR A 267 11.92 -9.19 2.54
N ASN A 268 12.10 -8.90 1.24
CA ASN A 268 11.01 -8.58 0.31
C ASN A 268 10.06 -9.76 0.12
N LEU A 269 10.56 -11.01 0.12
CA LEU A 269 9.70 -12.19 0.11
C LEU A 269 8.82 -12.23 1.37
N ALA A 270 9.41 -12.04 2.55
CA ALA A 270 8.66 -12.04 3.79
C ALA A 270 7.55 -10.96 3.81
N ILE A 271 7.86 -9.73 3.33
CA ILE A 271 6.87 -8.66 3.19
C ILE A 271 5.78 -9.03 2.18
N SER A 272 6.16 -9.59 1.02
CA SER A 272 5.20 -9.96 -0.03
C SER A 272 4.20 -11.00 0.47
N VAL A 273 4.67 -12.00 1.18
CA VAL A 273 3.81 -13.02 1.81
C VAL A 273 2.94 -12.41 2.92
N THR A 274 3.51 -11.57 3.77
CA THR A 274 2.76 -10.96 4.88
C THR A 274 1.83 -9.83 4.43
N SER A 275 1.91 -9.37 3.18
CA SER A 275 0.95 -8.40 2.62
C SER A 275 -0.50 -8.89 2.62
N ILE A 276 -0.71 -10.22 2.65
CA ILE A 276 -2.05 -10.83 2.79
C ILE A 276 -2.77 -10.38 4.06
N PHE A 277 -2.03 -10.10 5.15
CA PHE A 277 -2.62 -9.62 6.40
C PHE A 277 -3.16 -8.19 6.26
N LEU A 278 -2.44 -7.31 5.55
CA LEU A 278 -2.92 -5.95 5.28
C LEU A 278 -4.21 -5.96 4.45
N MET A 279 -4.29 -6.83 3.44
CA MET A 279 -5.51 -7.02 2.64
C MET A 279 -6.68 -7.49 3.51
N THR A 280 -6.44 -8.52 4.32
CA THR A 280 -7.48 -9.10 5.19
C THR A 280 -7.93 -8.09 6.24
N THR A 281 -7.01 -7.30 6.80
CA THR A 281 -7.32 -6.21 7.74
C THR A 281 -8.19 -5.14 7.08
N SER A 282 -7.83 -4.68 5.87
CA SER A 282 -8.61 -3.69 5.12
C SER A 282 -10.01 -4.20 4.79
N ALA A 283 -10.13 -5.45 4.36
CA ALA A 283 -11.41 -6.11 4.11
C ALA A 283 -12.29 -6.17 5.36
N LEU A 284 -11.68 -6.58 6.49
CA LEU A 284 -12.36 -6.66 7.77
C LEU A 284 -12.83 -5.27 8.23
N GLN A 285 -11.99 -4.24 8.12
CA GLN A 285 -12.35 -2.86 8.49
C GLN A 285 -13.53 -2.34 7.66
N ASN A 286 -13.58 -2.62 6.37
CA ASN A 286 -14.68 -2.21 5.50
C ASN A 286 -16.03 -2.82 5.92
N VAL A 287 -16.04 -4.03 6.47
CA VAL A 287 -17.26 -4.69 6.98
C VAL A 287 -17.54 -4.29 8.43
N TRP A 288 -16.50 -4.24 9.25
CA TRP A 288 -16.62 -4.00 10.68
C TRP A 288 -17.03 -2.57 11.03
N LEU A 289 -16.44 -1.58 10.37
CA LEU A 289 -16.63 -0.17 10.72
C LEU A 289 -18.11 0.27 10.69
N PRO A 290 -18.91 -0.03 9.65
CA PRO A 290 -20.34 0.27 9.67
C PRO A 290 -21.11 -0.45 10.80
N MET A 291 -20.75 -1.72 11.09
CA MET A 291 -21.38 -2.48 12.17
C MET A 291 -21.02 -1.93 13.54
N PHE A 292 -19.78 -1.45 13.71
CA PHE A 292 -19.30 -0.82 14.93
C PHE A 292 -20.06 0.47 15.24
N PHE A 293 -20.31 1.33 14.25
CA PHE A 293 -21.06 2.56 14.46
C PHE A 293 -22.57 2.33 14.68
N LYS A 294 -23.15 1.31 14.07
CA LYS A 294 -24.58 0.97 14.23
C LYS A 294 -24.93 0.40 15.61
N ALA A 295 -24.00 -0.21 16.32
CA ALA A 295 -24.25 -0.74 17.66
C ALA A 295 -24.57 0.42 18.62
N SER A 296 -25.69 0.33 19.35
CA SER A 296 -26.18 1.40 20.21
C SER A 296 -25.45 1.48 21.55
N ASP A 297 -25.04 0.34 22.11
CA ASP A 297 -24.43 0.25 23.44
C ASP A 297 -22.90 0.07 23.38
N LEU A 298 -22.20 0.78 24.26
CA LEU A 298 -20.74 0.69 24.38
C LEU A 298 -20.28 -0.72 24.81
N ARG A 299 -21.02 -1.36 25.70
CA ARG A 299 -20.71 -2.73 26.16
C ARG A 299 -20.81 -3.73 25.00
N GLU A 300 -21.80 -3.57 24.14
CA GLU A 300 -21.96 -4.40 22.95
C GLU A 300 -20.81 -4.18 21.95
N LYS A 301 -20.40 -2.91 21.73
CA LYS A 301 -19.23 -2.57 20.89
C LYS A 301 -17.98 -3.25 21.41
N ILE A 302 -17.70 -3.16 22.70
CA ILE A 302 -16.52 -3.80 23.33
C ILE A 302 -16.59 -5.33 23.16
N LYS A 303 -17.71 -5.96 23.48
CA LYS A 303 -17.89 -7.42 23.36
C LYS A 303 -17.70 -7.91 21.92
N LYS A 304 -18.25 -7.20 20.93
CA LYS A 304 -18.08 -7.49 19.50
C LYS A 304 -16.64 -7.30 19.05
N SER A 305 -15.98 -6.18 19.43
CA SER A 305 -14.56 -5.93 19.12
C SER A 305 -13.67 -7.05 19.67
N PHE A 306 -13.94 -7.52 20.89
CA PHE A 306 -13.18 -8.61 21.50
C PHE A 306 -13.37 -9.95 20.78
N ARG A 307 -14.60 -10.25 20.35
CA ARG A 307 -14.88 -11.45 19.55
C ARG A 307 -14.17 -11.43 18.20
N ILE A 308 -14.18 -10.28 17.52
CA ILE A 308 -13.47 -10.11 16.25
C ILE A 308 -11.97 -10.19 16.46
N GLY A 309 -11.44 -9.56 17.52
CA GLY A 309 -10.02 -9.66 17.87
C GLY A 309 -9.55 -11.10 18.06
N LYS A 310 -10.33 -11.94 18.76
CA LYS A 310 -10.05 -13.38 18.86
C LYS A 310 -10.05 -14.06 17.49
N GLY A 311 -11.02 -13.73 16.64
CA GLY A 311 -11.09 -14.24 15.26
C GLY A 311 -9.86 -13.86 14.43
N ILE A 312 -9.36 -12.62 14.56
CA ILE A 312 -8.12 -12.15 13.92
C ILE A 312 -6.93 -12.99 14.38
N ILE A 313 -6.75 -13.15 15.69
CA ILE A 313 -5.63 -13.93 16.23
C ILE A 313 -5.62 -15.34 15.65
N VAL A 314 -6.76 -16.04 15.70
CA VAL A 314 -6.86 -17.42 15.20
C VAL A 314 -6.62 -17.48 13.68
N SER A 315 -7.32 -16.67 12.89
CA SER A 315 -7.21 -16.71 11.43
C SER A 315 -5.82 -16.33 10.93
N TYR A 316 -5.19 -15.32 11.54
CA TYR A 316 -3.85 -14.89 11.15
C TYR A 316 -2.79 -15.90 11.59
N SER A 317 -2.93 -16.55 12.75
CA SER A 317 -2.03 -17.64 13.13
C SER A 317 -2.09 -18.80 12.14
N VAL A 318 -3.28 -19.16 11.66
CA VAL A 318 -3.42 -20.18 10.61
C VAL A 318 -2.75 -19.74 9.31
N ILE A 319 -2.90 -18.47 8.91
CA ILE A 319 -2.27 -17.93 7.69
C ILE A 319 -0.73 -17.94 7.84
N ILE A 320 -0.17 -17.59 9.02
CA ILE A 320 1.28 -17.67 9.28
C ILE A 320 1.77 -19.10 9.06
N ILE A 321 1.12 -20.08 9.69
CA ILE A 321 1.50 -21.50 9.59
C ILE A 321 1.42 -21.96 8.12
N ALA A 322 0.31 -21.66 7.45
CA ALA A 322 0.12 -22.01 6.04
C ALA A 322 1.18 -21.36 5.11
N SER A 323 1.54 -20.11 5.37
CA SER A 323 2.56 -19.39 4.61
C SER A 323 3.95 -20.00 4.82
N CYS A 324 4.32 -20.31 6.06
CA CYS A 324 5.59 -20.98 6.37
C CYS A 324 5.65 -22.37 5.72
N PHE A 325 4.57 -23.15 5.82
CA PHE A 325 4.48 -24.46 5.19
C PHE A 325 4.58 -24.35 3.66
N GLY A 326 3.91 -23.37 3.04
CA GLY A 326 3.98 -23.12 1.61
C GLY A 326 5.41 -22.81 1.12
N ILE A 327 6.17 -21.98 1.87
CA ILE A 327 7.57 -21.69 1.55
C ILE A 327 8.45 -22.95 1.69
N ILE A 328 8.29 -23.71 2.78
CA ILE A 328 9.03 -24.96 2.99
C ILE A 328 8.77 -25.95 1.85
N LEU A 329 7.49 -26.12 1.47
CA LEU A 329 7.09 -26.98 0.37
C LEU A 329 7.68 -26.53 -0.97
N ALA A 330 7.64 -25.21 -1.25
CA ALA A 330 8.20 -24.65 -2.48
C ALA A 330 9.73 -24.83 -2.57
N ILE A 331 10.43 -24.72 -1.45
CA ILE A 331 11.88 -25.03 -1.37
C ILE A 331 12.11 -26.53 -1.55
N TRP A 332 11.31 -27.39 -0.92
CA TRP A 332 11.44 -28.85 -1.02
C TRP A 332 11.20 -29.37 -2.45
N LEU A 333 10.28 -28.73 -3.19
CA LEU A 333 9.99 -29.02 -4.58
C LEU A 333 10.99 -28.37 -5.57
N ASP A 334 12.04 -27.71 -5.07
CA ASP A 334 13.02 -26.93 -5.87
C ASP A 334 12.37 -25.85 -6.78
N VAL A 335 11.18 -25.37 -6.41
CA VAL A 335 10.46 -24.28 -7.13
C VAL A 335 11.10 -22.93 -6.83
N ILE A 336 11.64 -22.73 -5.62
CA ILE A 336 12.30 -21.50 -5.19
C ILE A 336 13.67 -21.80 -4.56
N ASN A 337 14.58 -20.82 -4.65
CA ASN A 337 15.94 -20.95 -4.14
C ASN A 337 15.96 -21.20 -2.61
N LYS A 338 16.83 -22.11 -2.16
CA LYS A 338 17.03 -22.48 -0.74
C LYS A 338 17.41 -21.28 0.15
N GLU A 339 18.01 -20.25 -0.41
CA GLU A 339 18.36 -19.03 0.32
C GLU A 339 17.15 -18.32 0.93
N PHE A 340 15.98 -18.48 0.33
CA PHE A 340 14.72 -17.95 0.87
C PHE A 340 14.25 -18.64 2.16
N SER A 341 14.90 -19.70 2.62
CA SER A 341 14.58 -20.34 3.92
C SER A 341 14.69 -19.37 5.10
N LYS A 342 15.61 -18.39 5.03
CA LYS A 342 15.72 -17.34 6.05
C LYS A 342 14.44 -16.49 6.17
N ALA A 343 13.63 -16.38 5.12
CA ALA A 343 12.37 -15.62 5.15
C ALA A 343 11.33 -16.23 6.09
N ILE A 344 11.41 -17.53 6.41
CA ILE A 344 10.44 -18.21 7.28
C ILE A 344 10.38 -17.54 8.67
N LEU A 345 11.54 -17.29 9.27
CA LEU A 345 11.61 -16.60 10.57
C LEU A 345 11.02 -15.19 10.47
N LEU A 346 11.34 -14.47 9.40
CA LEU A 346 10.82 -13.12 9.18
C LEU A 346 9.30 -13.12 9.01
N ILE A 347 8.73 -14.10 8.29
CA ILE A 347 7.28 -14.25 8.10
C ILE A 347 6.58 -14.45 9.46
N VAL A 348 7.17 -15.22 10.36
CA VAL A 348 6.61 -15.41 11.72
C VAL A 348 6.61 -14.08 12.47
N ILE A 349 7.76 -13.37 12.54
CA ILE A 349 7.89 -12.11 13.29
C ILE A 349 6.95 -11.03 12.68
N LEU A 350 6.98 -10.84 11.37
CA LEU A 350 6.13 -9.88 10.67
C LEU A 350 4.65 -10.27 10.74
N GLY A 351 4.34 -11.57 10.72
CA GLY A 351 2.98 -12.07 10.90
C GLY A 351 2.41 -11.72 12.27
N ILE A 352 3.19 -11.91 13.35
CA ILE A 352 2.81 -11.49 14.70
C ILE A 352 2.61 -9.97 14.75
N ALA A 353 3.52 -9.20 14.15
CA ALA A 353 3.39 -7.75 14.06
C ALA A 353 2.10 -7.32 13.36
N ASN A 354 1.71 -8.02 12.27
CA ASN A 354 0.45 -7.75 11.57
C ASN A 354 -0.80 -8.13 12.38
N ILE A 355 -0.75 -9.16 13.24
CA ILE A 355 -1.83 -9.44 14.21
C ILE A 355 -2.01 -8.22 15.13
N ILE A 356 -0.91 -7.73 15.72
CA ILE A 356 -0.94 -6.57 16.61
C ILE A 356 -1.46 -5.32 15.89
N THR A 357 -1.02 -5.09 14.65
CA THR A 357 -1.51 -3.98 13.81
C THR A 357 -3.01 -4.08 13.57
N ALA A 358 -3.53 -5.26 13.24
CA ALA A 358 -4.97 -5.46 13.03
C ALA A 358 -5.78 -5.21 14.33
N LEU A 359 -5.26 -5.62 15.48
CA LEU A 359 -5.86 -5.32 16.79
C LEU A 359 -5.83 -3.82 17.10
N THR A 360 -4.73 -3.13 16.76
CA THR A 360 -4.61 -1.67 16.91
C THR A 360 -5.68 -0.96 16.09
N HIS A 361 -5.95 -1.40 14.86
CA HIS A 361 -7.04 -0.84 14.05
C HIS A 361 -8.42 -0.98 14.70
N LEU A 362 -8.71 -2.10 15.38
CA LEU A 362 -9.97 -2.23 16.13
C LEU A 362 -10.08 -1.20 17.27
N ILE A 363 -8.97 -0.92 17.96
CA ILE A 363 -8.92 0.06 19.05
C ILE A 363 -9.01 1.48 18.49
N SER A 364 -8.34 1.79 17.37
CA SER A 364 -8.33 3.14 16.79
C SER A 364 -9.73 3.59 16.33
N ASN A 365 -10.66 2.67 16.05
CA ASN A 365 -12.04 2.99 15.71
C ASN A 365 -12.76 3.74 16.85
N TYR A 366 -12.35 3.55 18.11
CA TYR A 366 -12.89 4.29 19.24
C TYR A 366 -12.46 5.77 19.23
N PHE A 367 -11.27 6.10 18.72
CA PHE A 367 -10.88 7.53 18.54
C PHE A 367 -11.80 8.24 17.56
N VAL A 368 -12.20 7.55 16.49
CA VAL A 368 -13.18 8.08 15.52
C VAL A 368 -14.54 8.25 16.19
N LEU A 369 -14.98 7.28 17.00
CA LEU A 369 -16.26 7.32 17.73
C LEU A 369 -16.33 8.55 18.67
N TYR A 370 -15.22 8.92 19.29
CA TYR A 370 -15.14 10.05 20.21
C TYR A 370 -14.67 11.36 19.57
N HIS A 371 -14.66 11.44 18.23
CA HIS A 371 -14.20 12.63 17.48
C HIS A 371 -12.77 13.08 17.83
N ARG A 372 -11.89 12.14 18.18
CA ARG A 372 -10.49 12.36 18.59
C ARG A 372 -9.49 11.70 17.62
N ALA A 373 -9.82 11.63 16.33
CA ALA A 373 -8.98 11.00 15.31
C ALA A 373 -7.54 11.60 15.24
N SER A 374 -7.38 12.88 15.60
CA SER A 374 -6.08 13.56 15.67
C SER A 374 -5.07 12.87 16.61
N ILE A 375 -5.57 12.23 17.69
CA ILE A 375 -4.71 11.48 18.62
C ILE A 375 -4.01 10.34 17.91
N GLY A 376 -4.71 9.61 17.02
CA GLY A 376 -4.13 8.54 16.22
C GLY A 376 -2.99 9.04 15.32
N VAL A 377 -3.13 10.25 14.76
CA VAL A 377 -2.07 10.88 13.95
C VAL A 377 -0.85 11.20 14.80
N ILE A 378 -1.03 11.80 15.97
CA ILE A 378 0.07 12.13 16.90
C ILE A 378 0.84 10.88 17.31
N ILE A 379 0.10 9.81 17.69
CA ILE A 379 0.71 8.51 18.00
C ILE A 379 1.50 7.99 16.79
N GLY A 380 0.93 8.08 15.58
CA GLY A 380 1.59 7.68 14.34
C GLY A 380 2.92 8.39 14.11
N VAL A 381 2.98 9.71 14.30
CA VAL A 381 4.22 10.51 14.18
C VAL A 381 5.28 10.02 15.17
N PHE A 382 4.90 9.83 16.42
CA PHE A 382 5.81 9.36 17.47
C PHE A 382 6.34 7.97 17.19
N ILE A 383 5.48 7.03 16.80
CA ILE A 383 5.86 5.67 16.43
C ILE A 383 6.74 5.64 15.18
N SER A 384 6.49 6.52 14.21
CA SER A 384 7.35 6.64 13.01
C SER A 384 8.78 7.02 13.39
N GLY A 385 8.96 7.99 14.30
CA GLY A 385 10.28 8.36 14.80
C GLY A 385 10.98 7.21 15.52
N ILE A 386 10.25 6.47 16.35
CA ILE A 386 10.77 5.28 17.04
C ILE A 386 11.16 4.18 16.05
N ALA A 387 10.30 3.89 15.07
CA ALA A 387 10.57 2.87 14.05
C ALA A 387 11.86 3.21 13.27
N LEU A 388 12.04 4.47 12.89
CA LEU A 388 13.24 4.95 12.22
C LEU A 388 14.50 4.74 13.07
N PHE A 389 14.45 5.09 14.34
CA PHE A 389 15.55 4.89 15.28
C PHE A 389 15.85 3.40 15.50
N LEU A 390 14.82 2.58 15.71
CA LEU A 390 14.99 1.14 15.89
C LEU A 390 15.57 0.48 14.64
N ASN A 391 15.12 0.85 13.44
CA ASN A 391 15.66 0.34 12.19
C ASN A 391 17.15 0.70 12.04
N PHE A 392 17.54 1.94 12.36
CA PHE A 392 18.94 2.36 12.35
C PHE A 392 19.83 1.51 13.27
N VAL A 393 19.35 1.20 14.48
CA VAL A 393 20.14 0.46 15.48
C VAL A 393 20.12 -1.05 15.23
N PHE A 394 18.93 -1.62 14.99
CA PHE A 394 18.74 -3.07 14.96
C PHE A 394 19.18 -3.70 13.65
N ILE A 395 18.98 -3.01 12.51
CA ILE A 395 19.43 -3.54 11.21
C ILE A 395 20.94 -3.62 11.18
N ARG A 396 21.63 -2.60 11.72
CA ARG A 396 23.09 -2.61 11.79
C ARG A 396 23.64 -3.74 12.64
N ARG A 397 22.92 -4.18 13.68
CA ARG A 397 23.40 -5.22 14.62
C ARG A 397 22.91 -6.61 14.26
N PHE A 398 21.69 -6.75 13.80
CA PHE A 398 20.97 -8.01 13.63
C PHE A 398 20.49 -8.26 12.19
N GLY A 399 20.91 -7.44 11.22
CA GLY A 399 20.53 -7.60 9.82
C GLY A 399 19.02 -7.52 9.59
N ILE A 400 18.51 -8.32 8.66
CA ILE A 400 17.09 -8.36 8.30
C ILE A 400 16.18 -8.84 9.43
N VAL A 401 16.70 -9.65 10.34
CA VAL A 401 15.97 -10.05 11.56
C VAL A 401 15.75 -8.83 12.45
N GLY A 402 16.76 -7.95 12.53
CA GLY A 402 16.65 -6.67 13.22
C GLY A 402 15.55 -5.77 12.65
N ALA A 403 15.39 -5.73 11.31
CA ALA A 403 14.29 -5.00 10.67
C ALA A 403 12.92 -5.51 11.10
N SER A 404 12.74 -6.84 11.11
CA SER A 404 11.49 -7.47 11.52
C SER A 404 11.17 -7.22 13.01
N PHE A 405 12.17 -7.28 13.90
CA PHE A 405 11.98 -6.93 15.31
C PHE A 405 11.71 -5.45 15.53
N SER A 406 12.37 -4.55 14.79
CA SER A 406 12.08 -3.11 14.84
C SER A 406 10.62 -2.82 14.55
N TYR A 407 10.09 -3.44 13.49
CA TYR A 407 8.68 -3.32 13.13
C TYR A 407 7.77 -3.89 14.22
N LEU A 408 8.06 -5.09 14.74
CA LEU A 408 7.29 -5.72 15.82
C LEU A 408 7.24 -4.85 17.08
N ILE A 409 8.39 -4.29 17.51
CA ILE A 409 8.47 -3.41 18.68
C ILE A 409 7.67 -2.13 18.46
N ALA A 410 7.82 -1.49 17.29
CA ALA A 410 7.11 -0.26 16.95
C ALA A 410 5.58 -0.44 16.98
N VAL A 411 5.05 -1.51 16.36
CA VAL A 411 3.61 -1.77 16.35
C VAL A 411 3.09 -2.23 17.71
N SER A 412 3.90 -2.95 18.52
CA SER A 412 3.55 -3.32 19.88
C SER A 412 3.43 -2.09 20.78
N LEU A 413 4.37 -1.15 20.67
CA LEU A 413 4.31 0.12 21.39
C LEU A 413 3.10 0.95 20.95
N SER A 414 2.83 1.00 19.63
CA SER A 414 1.62 1.64 19.09
C SER A 414 0.35 1.07 19.72
N PHE A 415 0.23 -0.26 19.76
CA PHE A 415 -0.90 -0.95 20.40
C PHE A 415 -1.08 -0.57 21.86
N VAL A 416 0.00 -0.62 22.62
CA VAL A 416 -0.02 -0.28 24.07
C VAL A 416 -0.48 1.17 24.27
N ILE A 417 0.07 2.13 23.52
CA ILE A 417 -0.31 3.53 23.63
C ILE A 417 -1.79 3.72 23.27
N HIS A 418 -2.25 3.15 22.14
CA HIS A 418 -3.65 3.21 21.75
C HIS A 418 -4.58 2.64 22.84
N TRP A 419 -4.21 1.48 23.39
CA TRP A 419 -4.98 0.82 24.43
C TRP A 419 -5.06 1.62 25.73
N VAL A 420 -3.91 2.18 26.18
CA VAL A 420 -3.86 3.02 27.40
C VAL A 420 -4.71 4.27 27.22
N VAL A 421 -4.53 4.99 26.12
CA VAL A 421 -5.27 6.22 25.86
C VAL A 421 -6.79 5.96 25.79
N ILE A 422 -7.22 4.92 25.08
CA ILE A 422 -8.66 4.58 25.01
C ILE A 422 -9.19 4.17 26.40
N ARG A 423 -8.42 3.41 27.17
CA ARG A 423 -8.85 3.03 28.52
C ARG A 423 -9.07 4.22 29.44
N LEU A 424 -8.21 5.25 29.34
CA LEU A 424 -8.38 6.49 30.09
C LEU A 424 -9.66 7.22 29.70
N PHE A 425 -9.94 7.36 28.38
CA PHE A 425 -11.19 7.96 27.90
C PHE A 425 -12.43 7.19 28.31
N LEU A 426 -12.38 5.85 28.29
CA LEU A 426 -13.52 5.01 28.69
C LEU A 426 -13.79 5.14 30.19
N LYS A 427 -12.74 5.27 31.03
CA LYS A 427 -12.88 5.43 32.48
C LYS A 427 -13.54 6.75 32.83
N GLU A 428 -13.20 7.86 32.15
CA GLU A 428 -13.83 9.17 32.35
C GLU A 428 -15.32 9.21 31.99
N LYS A 429 -15.81 8.31 31.14
CA LYS A 429 -17.22 8.25 30.71
C LYS A 429 -18.08 7.23 31.43
N ILE A 430 -17.48 6.32 32.19
CA ILE A 430 -18.18 5.29 32.97
C ILE A 430 -18.36 5.76 34.43
N ASN A 431 -17.51 6.67 34.90
CA ASN A 431 -17.69 7.42 36.14
C ASN A 431 -18.52 8.69 35.88
#